data_2eeb41a2b277cb5316059889cee1adeb
#
_entry.id   2eeb41a2b277cb5316059889cee1adeb
#
_cell.length_a   1.000
_cell.length_b   1.000
_cell.length_c   1.000
_cell.angle_alpha   90.00
_cell.angle_beta   90.00
_cell.angle_gamma   90.00
#
_symmetry.space_group_name_H-M   'P 1'
#
loop_
_entity.id
_entity.type
_entity.pdbx_description
1 polymer ?
#
loop_
_entity_poly.entity_id
_entity_poly.type
_entity_poly.pdbx_seq_one_letter_code
_entity_poly.pdbx_strand_id
1 'polypeptide(L)'
;MAQIFSAEGDVIPITVIEAGPCSVVQIKNKEKEGYNALQLGFLPKKESKVKKPQQGHFKKAGTASFSVLKEFTVDDVEPYQLGQALNVEIFEVGQKVRITGVSKGKGFAGVMKRWGFGGGPAGHGSTTHRRPGSIGASAYPARVFKGKKMPGHKGSATVTAEGLEVVDRQPEKNLLFIKGSVPGGKNGMIIIKPSQKQLTDKPVKK
;
A
#
# COMPACT_ATOMS: atom_id res chain seq x y z
N MET A 1 -4.76 9.76 12.14
CA MET A 1 -5.85 10.44 11.43
C MET A 1 -6.13 11.75 12.15
N ALA A 2 -6.45 12.79 11.41
CA ALA A 2 -6.85 14.11 11.87
C ALA A 2 -8.09 14.55 11.08
N GLN A 3 -8.56 15.75 11.27
CA GLN A 3 -9.64 16.34 10.49
C GLN A 3 -9.26 17.77 10.12
N ILE A 4 -9.70 18.20 8.96
CA ILE A 4 -9.60 19.58 8.49
C ILE A 4 -11.00 20.06 8.06
N PHE A 5 -11.18 21.37 8.04
CA PHE A 5 -12.41 21.96 7.53
C PHE A 5 -12.20 22.39 6.08
N SER A 6 -13.20 22.13 5.24
CA SER A 6 -13.25 22.70 3.88
C SER A 6 -13.57 24.20 3.95
N ALA A 7 -13.40 24.89 2.83
CA ALA A 7 -13.83 26.30 2.69
C ALA A 7 -15.35 26.46 2.89
N GLU A 8 -16.13 25.41 2.68
CA GLU A 8 -17.58 25.36 2.84
C GLU A 8 -18.01 25.00 4.27
N GLY A 9 -17.04 24.74 5.19
CA GLY A 9 -17.29 24.38 6.59
C GLY A 9 -17.45 22.87 6.85
N ASP A 10 -17.34 22.03 5.84
CA ASP A 10 -17.45 20.58 5.99
C ASP A 10 -16.21 19.97 6.67
N VAL A 11 -16.44 19.02 7.56
CA VAL A 11 -15.37 18.27 8.23
C VAL A 11 -14.86 17.14 7.33
N ILE A 12 -13.61 17.23 6.92
CA ILE A 12 -12.94 16.23 6.10
C ILE A 12 -12.00 15.39 6.97
N PRO A 13 -12.26 14.07 7.16
CA PRO A 13 -11.33 13.19 7.85
C PRO A 13 -10.11 12.93 6.98
N ILE A 14 -8.92 13.15 7.53
CA ILE A 14 -7.67 12.98 6.81
C ILE A 14 -6.71 12.02 7.51
N THR A 15 -5.85 11.40 6.71
CA THR A 15 -4.65 10.71 7.18
C THR A 15 -3.43 11.50 6.72
N VAL A 16 -2.58 11.85 7.68
CA VAL A 16 -1.29 12.52 7.41
C VAL A 16 -0.24 11.48 7.13
N ILE A 17 0.47 11.63 6.02
CA ILE A 17 1.49 10.68 5.54
C ILE A 17 2.77 11.45 5.28
N GLU A 18 3.88 10.94 5.79
CA GLU A 18 5.22 11.39 5.44
C GLU A 18 5.64 10.64 4.15
N ALA A 19 5.72 11.36 3.03
CA ALA A 19 5.89 10.77 1.69
C ALA A 19 7.21 11.17 1.02
N GLY A 20 8.24 11.52 1.81
CA GLY A 20 9.56 11.88 1.27
C GLY A 20 10.55 12.31 2.36
N PRO A 21 11.76 12.73 1.96
CA PRO A 21 12.30 12.61 0.61
C PRO A 21 12.62 11.15 0.23
N CYS A 22 12.32 10.77 -1.00
CA CYS A 22 12.73 9.49 -1.58
C CYS A 22 13.88 9.75 -2.58
N SER A 23 14.93 8.94 -2.57
CA SER A 23 16.02 9.08 -3.52
C SER A 23 16.03 7.95 -4.55
N VAL A 24 16.33 8.28 -5.81
CA VAL A 24 16.50 7.29 -6.88
C VAL A 24 17.86 6.60 -6.70
N VAL A 25 17.83 5.32 -6.30
CA VAL A 25 19.04 4.53 -6.03
C VAL A 25 19.47 3.74 -7.27
N GLN A 26 18.52 3.30 -8.10
CA GLN A 26 18.82 2.58 -9.34
C GLN A 26 17.73 2.88 -10.37
N ILE A 27 18.16 2.99 -11.62
CA ILE A 27 17.29 3.07 -12.79
C ILE A 27 17.47 1.78 -13.56
N LYS A 28 16.36 1.08 -13.85
CA LYS A 28 16.32 -0.15 -14.63
C LYS A 28 15.72 0.14 -15.99
N ASN A 29 16.40 -0.26 -17.05
CA ASN A 29 16.00 -0.05 -18.43
C ASN A 29 15.61 -1.38 -19.08
N LYS A 30 14.65 -1.31 -20.00
CA LYS A 30 14.14 -2.48 -20.72
C LYS A 30 15.23 -3.25 -21.49
N GLU A 31 16.25 -2.56 -21.98
CA GLU A 31 17.34 -3.19 -22.76
C GLU A 31 18.22 -4.13 -21.94
N LYS A 32 18.46 -3.79 -20.66
CA LYS A 32 19.35 -4.55 -19.76
C LYS A 32 18.59 -5.49 -18.84
N GLU A 33 17.51 -5.00 -18.22
CA GLU A 33 16.75 -5.72 -17.21
C GLU A 33 15.40 -6.27 -17.71
N GLY A 34 15.02 -5.96 -18.96
CA GLY A 34 13.77 -6.42 -19.58
C GLY A 34 12.53 -5.60 -19.21
N TYR A 35 12.64 -4.62 -18.32
CA TYR A 35 11.55 -3.72 -17.93
C TYR A 35 12.08 -2.38 -17.43
N ASN A 36 11.23 -1.35 -17.48
CA ASN A 36 11.54 -0.03 -16.98
C ASN A 36 11.06 0.13 -15.53
N ALA A 37 11.97 0.47 -14.62
CA ALA A 37 11.64 0.73 -13.22
C ALA A 37 12.64 1.65 -12.54
N LEU A 38 12.17 2.33 -11.50
CA LEU A 38 12.97 3.12 -10.58
C LEU A 38 13.03 2.41 -9.23
N GLN A 39 14.20 2.20 -8.70
CA GLN A 39 14.38 1.77 -7.32
C GLN A 39 14.54 3.01 -6.44
N LEU A 40 13.59 3.22 -5.54
CA LEU A 40 13.56 4.33 -4.61
C LEU A 40 14.02 3.89 -3.22
N GLY A 41 14.87 4.70 -2.61
CA GLY A 41 15.31 4.58 -1.22
C GLY A 41 14.49 5.51 -0.31
N PHE A 42 14.03 5.00 0.83
CA PHE A 42 13.29 5.75 1.84
C PHE A 42 13.76 5.44 3.25
N LEU A 43 13.63 6.37 4.17
CA LEU A 43 14.13 6.35 5.54
C LEU A 43 15.67 6.20 5.60
N PRO A 44 16.39 7.29 5.77
CA PRO A 44 17.86 7.27 5.86
C PRO A 44 18.31 6.40 7.03
N LYS A 45 19.40 5.66 6.84
CA LYS A 45 19.97 4.73 7.79
C LYS A 45 21.46 4.99 7.96
N LYS A 46 21.96 4.92 9.20
CA LYS A 46 23.42 5.07 9.47
C LYS A 46 24.20 3.98 8.74
N GLU A 47 25.28 4.33 8.07
CA GLU A 47 26.13 3.40 7.31
C GLU A 47 26.63 2.21 8.13
N SER A 48 26.97 2.42 9.40
CA SER A 48 27.40 1.37 10.33
C SER A 48 26.39 0.23 10.51
N LYS A 49 25.10 0.51 10.22
CA LYS A 49 24.00 -0.48 10.32
C LYS A 49 23.65 -1.13 8.98
N VAL A 50 24.40 -0.83 7.92
CA VAL A 50 24.15 -1.34 6.57
C VAL A 50 25.21 -2.39 6.22
N LYS A 51 24.79 -3.50 5.61
CA LYS A 51 25.69 -4.57 5.17
C LYS A 51 26.59 -4.10 4.03
N LYS A 52 27.84 -4.56 3.96
CA LYS A 52 28.83 -4.18 2.94
C LYS A 52 28.30 -4.23 1.48
N PRO A 53 27.58 -5.27 1.02
CA PRO A 53 27.03 -5.30 -0.34
C PRO A 53 26.05 -4.16 -0.61
N GLN A 54 25.18 -3.84 0.36
CA GLN A 54 24.24 -2.72 0.24
C GLN A 54 24.96 -1.35 0.25
N GLN A 55 26.03 -1.21 1.03
CA GLN A 55 26.85 0.02 0.99
C GLN A 55 27.45 0.25 -0.40
N GLY A 56 27.94 -0.81 -1.06
CA GLY A 56 28.42 -0.74 -2.44
C GLY A 56 27.34 -0.30 -3.43
N HIS A 57 26.11 -0.77 -3.22
CA HIS A 57 24.96 -0.38 -4.04
C HIS A 57 24.63 1.12 -3.91
N PHE A 58 24.56 1.63 -2.69
CA PHE A 58 24.32 3.06 -2.43
C PHE A 58 25.47 3.95 -2.92
N LYS A 59 26.72 3.53 -2.72
CA LYS A 59 27.90 4.26 -3.22
C LYS A 59 27.88 4.39 -4.74
N LYS A 60 27.48 3.34 -5.47
CA LYS A 60 27.35 3.39 -6.93
C LYS A 60 26.30 4.41 -7.38
N ALA A 61 25.25 4.60 -6.60
CA ALA A 61 24.20 5.57 -6.86
C ALA A 61 24.55 7.01 -6.39
N GLY A 62 25.65 7.20 -5.63
CA GLY A 62 26.02 8.47 -5.03
C GLY A 62 25.02 8.94 -3.96
N THR A 63 24.29 8.01 -3.33
CA THR A 63 23.20 8.34 -2.38
C THR A 63 23.57 7.93 -0.96
N ALA A 64 22.87 8.51 0.01
CA ALA A 64 22.89 8.03 1.39
C ALA A 64 22.35 6.59 1.48
N SER A 65 22.63 5.92 2.60
CA SER A 65 22.07 4.60 2.88
C SER A 65 20.63 4.69 3.35
N PHE A 66 19.75 3.82 2.84
CA PHE A 66 18.33 3.78 3.18
C PHE A 66 17.94 2.49 3.87
N SER A 67 16.89 2.58 4.69
CA SER A 67 16.31 1.43 5.39
C SER A 67 15.41 0.61 4.47
N VAL A 68 14.70 1.26 3.56
CA VAL A 68 13.72 0.64 2.67
C VAL A 68 14.12 0.94 1.24
N LEU A 69 14.15 -0.10 0.42
CA LEU A 69 14.29 -0.03 -1.03
C LEU A 69 13.05 -0.64 -1.66
N LYS A 70 12.44 0.07 -2.61
CA LYS A 70 11.27 -0.42 -3.34
C LYS A 70 11.34 -0.03 -4.80
N GLU A 71 10.96 -0.96 -5.68
CA GLU A 71 10.90 -0.72 -7.11
C GLU A 71 9.50 -0.25 -7.54
N PHE A 72 9.50 0.69 -8.46
CA PHE A 72 8.30 1.24 -9.08
C PHE A 72 8.47 1.13 -10.59
N THR A 73 7.61 0.35 -11.22
CA THR A 73 7.55 0.29 -12.68
C THR A 73 7.03 1.63 -13.21
N VAL A 74 7.72 2.19 -14.18
CA VAL A 74 7.40 3.44 -14.87
C VAL A 74 7.40 3.19 -16.36
N ASP A 75 6.66 4.00 -17.10
CA ASP A 75 6.59 3.87 -18.56
C ASP A 75 7.87 4.40 -19.21
N ASP A 76 8.38 5.51 -18.66
CA ASP A 76 9.61 6.17 -19.13
C ASP A 76 10.55 6.44 -17.96
N VAL A 77 11.84 6.18 -18.19
CA VAL A 77 12.92 6.38 -17.21
C VAL A 77 13.82 7.58 -17.54
N GLU A 78 13.74 8.13 -18.77
CA GLU A 78 14.60 9.23 -19.21
C GLU A 78 14.55 10.48 -18.34
N PRO A 79 13.37 10.90 -17.79
CA PRO A 79 13.29 12.09 -16.95
C PRO A 79 14.00 11.98 -15.60
N TYR A 80 14.45 10.77 -15.22
CA TYR A 80 14.97 10.50 -13.87
C TYR A 80 16.49 10.33 -13.87
N GLN A 81 17.13 10.84 -12.84
CA GLN A 81 18.57 10.73 -12.64
C GLN A 81 18.90 9.97 -11.36
N LEU A 82 20.05 9.25 -11.35
CA LEU A 82 20.57 8.62 -10.15
C LEU A 82 20.84 9.69 -9.08
N GLY A 83 20.46 9.41 -7.84
CA GLY A 83 20.60 10.32 -6.72
C GLY A 83 19.52 11.40 -6.63
N GLN A 84 18.65 11.55 -7.64
CA GLN A 84 17.58 12.53 -7.63
C GLN A 84 16.65 12.31 -6.42
N ALA A 85 16.34 13.39 -5.71
CA ALA A 85 15.34 13.38 -4.65
C ALA A 85 13.94 13.60 -5.22
N LEU A 86 13.01 12.73 -4.85
CA LEU A 86 11.58 12.81 -5.17
C LEU A 86 10.83 13.24 -3.92
N ASN A 87 10.19 14.40 -3.99
CA ASN A 87 9.43 15.01 -2.90
C ASN A 87 7.91 14.84 -3.10
N VAL A 88 7.13 15.30 -2.14
CA VAL A 88 5.66 15.30 -2.17
C VAL A 88 5.07 16.12 -3.33
N GLU A 89 5.86 17.00 -3.94
CA GLU A 89 5.45 17.86 -5.05
C GLU A 89 4.97 17.12 -6.31
N ILE A 90 5.34 15.84 -6.44
CA ILE A 90 4.89 14.95 -7.52
C ILE A 90 3.35 14.77 -7.49
N PHE A 91 2.73 14.91 -6.32
CA PHE A 91 1.28 14.75 -6.15
C PHE A 91 0.57 16.10 -6.25
N GLU A 92 -0.51 16.16 -7.00
CA GLU A 92 -1.36 17.35 -7.14
C GLU A 92 -2.53 17.29 -6.15
N VAL A 93 -2.97 18.44 -5.64
CA VAL A 93 -4.19 18.54 -4.82
C VAL A 93 -5.39 18.16 -5.67
N GLY A 94 -6.33 17.37 -5.13
CA GLY A 94 -7.45 16.79 -5.86
C GLY A 94 -7.13 15.53 -6.65
N GLN A 95 -5.85 15.15 -6.77
CA GLN A 95 -5.45 13.93 -7.46
C GLN A 95 -5.95 12.69 -6.70
N LYS A 96 -6.47 11.71 -7.45
CA LYS A 96 -6.82 10.40 -6.89
C LYS A 96 -5.61 9.47 -6.91
N VAL A 97 -5.34 8.85 -5.77
CA VAL A 97 -4.21 7.93 -5.56
C VAL A 97 -4.69 6.57 -5.09
N ARG A 98 -3.86 5.56 -5.29
CA ARG A 98 -3.98 4.23 -4.67
C ARG A 98 -2.87 4.05 -3.66
N ILE A 99 -3.24 3.53 -2.49
CA ILE A 99 -2.32 3.35 -1.37
C ILE A 99 -2.30 1.88 -0.98
N THR A 100 -1.12 1.28 -1.08
CA THR A 100 -0.88 -0.11 -0.71
C THR A 100 -0.12 -0.15 0.61
N GLY A 101 -0.61 -0.92 1.56
CA GLY A 101 0.03 -1.12 2.86
C GLY A 101 -0.27 -2.49 3.45
N VAL A 102 0.38 -2.81 4.56
CA VAL A 102 0.13 -4.06 5.29
C VAL A 102 -0.94 -3.79 6.34
N SER A 103 -2.08 -4.48 6.23
CA SER A 103 -3.20 -4.34 7.16
C SER A 103 -2.84 -4.77 8.58
N LYS A 104 -3.52 -4.21 9.57
CA LYS A 104 -3.34 -4.64 10.98
C LYS A 104 -3.65 -6.12 11.15
N GLY A 105 -2.77 -6.86 11.81
CA GLY A 105 -2.98 -8.26 12.16
C GLY A 105 -4.18 -8.44 13.09
N LYS A 106 -4.97 -9.49 12.87
CA LYS A 106 -6.13 -9.88 13.68
C LYS A 106 -6.01 -11.30 14.21
N GLY A 107 -4.84 -11.92 14.03
CA GLY A 107 -4.55 -13.28 14.47
C GLY A 107 -5.40 -14.34 13.75
N PHE A 108 -5.58 -15.50 14.39
CA PHE A 108 -6.49 -16.53 13.92
C PHE A 108 -7.94 -16.08 14.12
N ALA A 109 -8.75 -16.11 13.08
CA ALA A 109 -10.13 -15.69 13.11
C ALA A 109 -11.07 -16.78 12.61
N GLY A 110 -12.17 -16.96 13.32
CA GLY A 110 -13.26 -17.83 12.91
C GLY A 110 -13.95 -17.33 11.65
N VAL A 111 -14.79 -18.19 11.04
CA VAL A 111 -15.44 -17.92 9.75
C VAL A 111 -16.36 -16.70 9.78
N MET A 112 -17.02 -16.42 10.91
CA MET A 112 -17.86 -15.23 11.04
C MET A 112 -17.05 -13.95 10.93
N LYS A 113 -15.97 -13.82 11.71
CA LYS A 113 -15.09 -12.64 11.68
C LYS A 113 -14.29 -12.53 10.37
N ARG A 114 -13.85 -13.69 9.82
CA ARG A 114 -12.98 -13.70 8.63
C ARG A 114 -13.75 -13.48 7.33
N TRP A 115 -14.94 -14.10 7.20
CA TRP A 115 -15.70 -14.18 5.95
C TRP A 115 -17.13 -13.64 6.04
N GLY A 116 -17.61 -13.26 7.23
CA GLY A 116 -18.95 -12.74 7.41
C GLY A 116 -20.03 -13.82 7.41
N PHE A 117 -19.74 -15.05 7.83
CA PHE A 117 -20.74 -16.11 7.94
C PHE A 117 -21.78 -15.76 9.02
N GLY A 118 -23.05 -16.08 8.77
CA GLY A 118 -24.15 -15.80 9.71
C GLY A 118 -24.12 -16.66 10.98
N GLY A 119 -23.59 -17.88 10.89
CA GLY A 119 -23.66 -18.84 12.01
C GLY A 119 -25.02 -19.52 12.11
N GLY A 120 -25.24 -20.28 13.17
CA GLY A 120 -26.50 -20.94 13.50
C GLY A 120 -27.30 -20.18 14.56
N PRO A 121 -28.53 -20.66 14.89
CA PRO A 121 -29.38 -20.08 15.93
C PRO A 121 -28.67 -20.04 17.29
N ALA A 122 -28.98 -19.03 18.11
CA ALA A 122 -28.42 -18.88 19.45
C ALA A 122 -29.26 -19.55 20.55
N GLY A 123 -30.51 -19.94 20.24
CA GLY A 123 -31.46 -20.57 21.15
C GLY A 123 -32.06 -21.85 20.58
N HIS A 124 -33.19 -22.33 21.16
CA HIS A 124 -33.95 -23.52 20.74
C HIS A 124 -33.11 -24.81 20.68
N GLY A 125 -32.13 -24.99 21.59
CA GLY A 125 -31.29 -26.18 21.64
C GLY A 125 -30.25 -26.33 20.54
N SER A 126 -30.02 -25.28 19.74
CA SER A 126 -28.97 -25.30 18.71
C SER A 126 -27.59 -25.53 19.32
N THR A 127 -26.81 -26.44 18.74
CA THR A 127 -25.38 -26.68 19.07
C THR A 127 -24.43 -25.99 18.08
N THR A 128 -24.97 -25.29 17.08
CA THR A 128 -24.20 -24.74 15.94
C THR A 128 -24.18 -23.21 15.97
N HIS A 129 -23.71 -22.60 17.05
CA HIS A 129 -23.74 -21.14 17.19
C HIS A 129 -22.82 -20.41 16.20
N ARG A 130 -21.53 -20.67 16.29
CA ARG A 130 -20.50 -19.94 15.52
C ARG A 130 -19.66 -20.85 14.60
N ARG A 131 -20.18 -22.05 14.33
CA ARG A 131 -19.50 -23.05 13.49
C ARG A 131 -19.71 -22.75 11.99
N PRO A 132 -18.80 -23.19 11.12
CA PRO A 132 -18.90 -22.94 9.66
C PRO A 132 -20.05 -23.68 8.98
N GLY A 133 -20.58 -24.73 9.60
CA GLY A 133 -21.53 -25.67 8.96
C GLY A 133 -20.84 -26.65 8.03
N SER A 134 -21.56 -27.19 7.06
CA SER A 134 -21.05 -28.15 6.09
C SER A 134 -19.94 -27.52 5.21
N ILE A 135 -18.90 -28.28 4.96
CA ILE A 135 -17.74 -27.84 4.14
C ILE A 135 -17.77 -28.45 2.73
N GLY A 136 -18.71 -29.35 2.42
CA GLY A 136 -18.84 -29.96 1.10
C GLY A 136 -19.96 -30.97 1.03
N ALA A 137 -20.11 -31.63 -0.11
CA ALA A 137 -21.01 -32.77 -0.34
C ALA A 137 -20.36 -34.07 0.17
N SER A 138 -21.17 -35.13 0.31
CA SER A 138 -20.75 -36.42 0.87
C SER A 138 -19.82 -37.23 -0.06
N ALA A 139 -20.28 -38.43 -0.47
CA ALA A 139 -19.48 -39.38 -1.23
C ALA A 139 -19.00 -38.88 -2.60
N TYR A 140 -19.72 -37.98 -3.23
CA TYR A 140 -19.29 -37.28 -4.46
C TYR A 140 -19.33 -35.78 -4.23
N PRO A 141 -18.19 -35.06 -4.51
CA PRO A 141 -16.93 -35.48 -5.13
C PRO A 141 -15.86 -36.02 -4.17
N ALA A 142 -16.23 -36.42 -2.93
CA ALA A 142 -15.33 -37.00 -1.90
C ALA A 142 -14.13 -36.11 -1.52
N ARG A 143 -14.26 -34.80 -1.70
CA ARG A 143 -13.20 -33.81 -1.39
C ARG A 143 -13.81 -32.45 -1.02
N VAL A 144 -13.05 -31.62 -0.32
CA VAL A 144 -13.34 -30.21 -0.12
C VAL A 144 -12.74 -29.41 -1.28
N PHE A 145 -13.56 -28.60 -1.93
CA PHE A 145 -13.09 -27.78 -3.04
C PHE A 145 -12.03 -26.75 -2.59
N LYS A 146 -11.04 -26.50 -3.45
CA LYS A 146 -10.05 -25.43 -3.25
C LYS A 146 -10.76 -24.07 -3.11
N GLY A 147 -10.25 -23.21 -2.25
CA GLY A 147 -10.85 -21.88 -2.02
C GLY A 147 -12.06 -21.88 -1.08
N LYS A 148 -12.48 -23.01 -0.50
CA LYS A 148 -13.53 -23.05 0.52
C LYS A 148 -13.18 -22.13 1.69
N LYS A 149 -14.11 -21.24 2.05
CA LYS A 149 -13.94 -20.28 3.13
C LYS A 149 -13.93 -20.98 4.49
N MET A 150 -12.79 -20.96 5.17
CA MET A 150 -12.54 -21.60 6.46
C MET A 150 -11.89 -20.63 7.46
N PRO A 151 -11.88 -20.93 8.77
CA PRO A 151 -11.14 -20.15 9.76
C PRO A 151 -9.65 -20.14 9.42
N GLY A 152 -8.93 -19.14 9.91
CA GLY A 152 -7.50 -19.00 9.67
C GLY A 152 -7.00 -17.59 9.95
N HIS A 153 -5.76 -17.33 9.58
CA HIS A 153 -5.12 -16.03 9.78
C HIS A 153 -5.87 -14.90 9.06
N LYS A 154 -6.10 -13.79 9.76
CA LYS A 154 -6.71 -12.57 9.23
C LYS A 154 -5.84 -11.36 9.54
N GLY A 155 -5.70 -10.47 8.57
CA GLY A 155 -4.82 -9.30 8.69
C GLY A 155 -3.36 -9.64 8.36
N SER A 156 -2.46 -8.70 8.60
CA SER A 156 -1.04 -8.74 8.19
C SER A 156 -0.86 -9.10 6.70
N ALA A 157 -1.82 -8.73 5.89
CA ALA A 157 -1.83 -8.95 4.45
C ALA A 157 -1.69 -7.61 3.73
N THR A 158 -1.06 -7.64 2.57
CA THR A 158 -0.98 -6.48 1.69
C THR A 158 -2.39 -6.16 1.15
N VAL A 159 -2.82 -4.93 1.37
CA VAL A 159 -4.13 -4.41 0.94
C VAL A 159 -3.92 -3.08 0.23
N THR A 160 -4.65 -2.87 -0.85
CA THR A 160 -4.64 -1.61 -1.59
C THR A 160 -6.00 -0.92 -1.44
N ALA A 161 -5.97 0.35 -1.01
CA ALA A 161 -7.12 1.24 -1.06
C ALA A 161 -6.98 2.12 -2.30
N GLU A 162 -8.01 2.16 -3.13
CA GLU A 162 -8.01 2.90 -4.40
C GLU A 162 -8.96 4.10 -4.35
N GLY A 163 -8.65 5.11 -5.16
CA GLY A 163 -9.51 6.28 -5.32
C GLY A 163 -9.48 7.27 -4.16
N LEU A 164 -8.46 7.20 -3.32
CA LEU A 164 -8.26 8.17 -2.25
C LEU A 164 -7.82 9.52 -2.82
N GLU A 165 -8.38 10.60 -2.34
CA GLU A 165 -8.13 11.96 -2.81
C GLU A 165 -7.04 12.63 -1.97
N VAL A 166 -6.11 13.31 -2.64
CA VAL A 166 -5.13 14.19 -2.02
C VAL A 166 -5.82 15.51 -1.69
N VAL A 167 -5.96 15.82 -0.42
CA VAL A 167 -6.64 17.06 0.04
C VAL A 167 -5.67 18.23 0.06
N ASP A 168 -4.45 17.99 0.55
CA ASP A 168 -3.43 19.03 0.68
C ASP A 168 -2.04 18.42 0.73
N ARG A 169 -0.99 19.24 0.57
CA ARG A 169 0.41 18.84 0.66
C ARG A 169 1.25 19.94 1.33
N GLN A 170 2.19 19.53 2.16
CA GLN A 170 3.18 20.43 2.75
C GLN A 170 4.59 19.99 2.31
N PRO A 171 5.15 20.61 1.25
CA PRO A 171 6.47 20.24 0.72
C PRO A 171 7.61 20.42 1.74
N GLU A 172 7.57 21.45 2.55
CA GLU A 172 8.62 21.74 3.57
C GLU A 172 8.82 20.60 4.56
N LYS A 173 7.74 19.89 4.92
CA LYS A 173 7.74 18.76 5.87
C LYS A 173 7.58 17.40 5.19
N ASN A 174 7.52 17.36 3.87
CA ASN A 174 7.21 16.16 3.07
C ASN A 174 5.93 15.44 3.53
N LEU A 175 4.90 16.21 3.92
CA LEU A 175 3.61 15.67 4.37
C LEU A 175 2.59 15.72 3.25
N LEU A 176 1.84 14.62 3.11
CA LEU A 176 0.71 14.46 2.21
C LEU A 176 -0.55 14.18 3.02
N PHE A 177 -1.61 14.92 2.75
CA PHE A 177 -2.91 14.81 3.43
C PHE A 177 -3.89 14.07 2.52
N ILE A 178 -4.30 12.88 2.93
CA ILE A 178 -5.19 12.01 2.16
C ILE A 178 -6.55 11.93 2.83
N LYS A 179 -7.63 12.11 2.07
CA LYS A 179 -9.00 11.97 2.53
C LYS A 179 -9.30 10.51 2.91
N GLY A 180 -9.71 10.30 4.16
CA GLY A 180 -10.13 9.00 4.66
C GLY A 180 -9.02 8.18 5.31
N SER A 181 -9.24 6.88 5.40
CA SER A 181 -8.35 5.93 6.06
C SER A 181 -7.41 5.23 5.09
N VAL A 182 -6.19 4.93 5.56
CA VAL A 182 -5.18 4.17 4.81
C VAL A 182 -4.94 2.79 5.46
N PRO A 183 -4.51 1.77 4.69
CA PRO A 183 -4.22 0.45 5.25
C PRO A 183 -3.04 0.48 6.22
N GLY A 184 -3.15 -0.22 7.34
CA GLY A 184 -2.05 -0.42 8.28
C GLY A 184 -2.19 0.30 9.62
N GLY A 185 -1.14 0.21 10.43
CA GLY A 185 -1.00 0.88 11.73
C GLY A 185 -0.33 2.24 11.61
N LYS A 186 -0.23 2.96 12.75
CA LYS A 186 0.63 4.15 12.85
C LYS A 186 2.07 3.76 12.48
N ASN A 187 2.77 4.66 11.79
CA ASN A 187 4.15 4.47 11.34
C ASN A 187 4.37 3.23 10.46
N GLY A 188 3.28 2.68 9.89
CA GLY A 188 3.36 1.59 8.92
C GLY A 188 3.87 2.09 7.57
N MET A 189 4.70 1.27 6.90
CA MET A 189 5.15 1.56 5.55
C MET A 189 3.99 1.41 4.56
N ILE A 190 3.84 2.41 3.71
CA ILE A 190 2.85 2.43 2.64
C ILE A 190 3.50 2.81 1.31
N ILE A 191 2.88 2.39 0.23
CA ILE A 191 3.26 2.72 -1.14
C ILE A 191 2.13 3.54 -1.74
N ILE A 192 2.44 4.73 -2.23
CA ILE A 192 1.49 5.64 -2.89
C ILE A 192 1.77 5.62 -4.38
N LYS A 193 0.75 5.42 -5.19
CA LYS A 193 0.82 5.51 -6.65
C LYS A 193 -0.38 6.30 -7.17
N PRO A 194 -0.27 7.00 -8.31
CA PRO A 194 -1.43 7.59 -8.96
C PRO A 194 -2.46 6.50 -9.30
N SER A 195 -3.74 6.84 -9.26
CA SER A 195 -4.82 5.92 -9.64
C SER A 195 -4.83 5.71 -11.15
N GLN A 196 -4.94 4.45 -11.60
CA GLN A 196 -4.98 4.13 -13.03
C GLN A 196 -6.15 4.78 -13.78
N LYS A 197 -7.27 5.05 -13.10
CA LYS A 197 -8.42 5.74 -13.70
C LYS A 197 -8.13 7.17 -14.19
N GLN A 198 -7.13 7.84 -13.59
CA GLN A 198 -6.76 9.20 -14.04
C GLN A 198 -5.75 9.22 -15.20
N LEU A 199 -5.05 8.10 -15.44
CA LEU A 199 -4.15 7.98 -16.60
C LEU A 199 -4.93 7.85 -17.92
N THR A 200 -6.18 7.37 -17.88
CA THR A 200 -7.06 7.25 -19.04
C THR A 200 -7.85 8.52 -19.34
N ASP A 201 -7.99 9.44 -18.39
CA ASP A 201 -8.78 10.67 -18.54
C ASP A 201 -7.96 11.90 -18.98
N LYS A 202 -6.65 11.77 -19.18
CA LYS A 202 -5.87 12.84 -19.82
C LYS A 202 -6.12 12.77 -21.32
N PRO A 203 -6.77 13.78 -21.92
CA PRO A 203 -6.94 13.82 -23.38
C PRO A 203 -5.54 13.81 -24.01
N VAL A 204 -5.31 12.85 -24.89
CA VAL A 204 -4.13 12.84 -25.78
C VAL A 204 -4.16 14.17 -26.54
N LYS A 205 -3.32 15.12 -26.14
CA LYS A 205 -3.11 16.32 -26.93
C LYS A 205 -2.55 15.87 -28.30
N LYS A 206 -3.38 16.00 -29.30
CA LYS A 206 -2.98 15.88 -30.72
C LYS A 206 -2.01 16.98 -31.08
#